data_3a02db70695268a3473ccd73f4832b80
#
_entry.id   3a02db70695268a3473ccd73f4832b80
#
_cell.length_a   1.000
_cell.length_b   1.000
_cell.length_c   1.000
_cell.angle_alpha   90.00
_cell.angle_beta   90.00
_cell.angle_gamma   90.00
#
_symmetry.space_group_name_H-M   'P 1'
#
loop_
_entity.id
_entity.type
_entity.pdbx_description
1 polymer ?
#
loop_
_entity_poly.entity_id
_entity_poly.type
_entity_poly.pdbx_seq_one_letter_code
_entity_poly.pdbx_strand_id
1 'polypeptide(L)'
;PVFPHAGGVGLCEYVQHLCTIDYVLINGEKDSKVVEYQDSLHEHFKYPCNINNGNYMPPQDVGYSIEMKENSVTEFTFPNGEYWRNN
;
A
#
# COMPACT_ATOMS: atom_id res chain seq x y z
N PRO A 1 17.39 -11.45 -1.26
CA PRO A 1 16.18 -11.15 -0.49
C PRO A 1 15.99 -9.66 -0.29
N VAL A 2 14.74 -9.25 -0.24
CA VAL A 2 14.38 -7.84 -0.11
C VAL A 2 13.44 -7.66 1.09
N PHE A 3 13.72 -6.65 1.91
CA PHE A 3 12.88 -6.29 3.06
C PHE A 3 12.47 -4.83 2.93
N PRO A 4 11.43 -4.50 2.12
CA PRO A 4 11.06 -3.12 1.84
C PRO A 4 10.55 -2.38 3.07
N HIS A 5 10.86 -1.09 3.13
CA HIS A 5 10.34 -0.16 4.12
C HIS A 5 9.05 0.46 3.58
N ALA A 6 8.04 0.58 4.42
CA ALA A 6 6.73 1.09 4.02
C ALA A 6 6.24 2.17 4.98
N GLY A 7 7.02 3.25 5.11
CA GLY A 7 6.77 4.28 6.11
C GLY A 7 5.93 5.46 5.65
N GLY A 8 5.34 5.44 4.46
CA GLY A 8 4.57 6.56 3.93
C GLY A 8 3.22 6.16 3.38
N VAL A 9 2.44 7.17 2.98
CA VAL A 9 1.10 6.96 2.43
C VAL A 9 1.18 6.14 1.15
N GLY A 10 0.45 5.04 1.10
CA GLY A 10 0.40 4.17 -0.07
C GLY A 10 1.60 3.26 -0.24
N LEU A 11 2.60 3.33 0.64
CA LEU A 11 3.78 2.48 0.50
C LEU A 11 3.48 1.02 0.81
N CYS A 12 2.60 0.73 1.76
CA CYS A 12 2.19 -0.66 2.00
C CYS A 12 1.54 -1.26 0.76
N GLU A 13 0.65 -0.51 0.11
CA GLU A 13 -0.03 -0.94 -1.11
C GLU A 13 0.95 -1.18 -2.26
N TYR A 14 2.05 -0.43 -2.28
CA TYR A 14 3.05 -0.56 -3.34
C TYR A 14 4.07 -1.67 -3.05
N VAL A 15 4.65 -1.69 -1.84
CA VAL A 15 5.77 -2.59 -1.55
C VAL A 15 5.36 -4.06 -1.53
N GLN A 16 4.07 -4.37 -1.33
CA GLN A 16 3.62 -5.76 -1.38
C GLN A 16 3.92 -6.40 -2.74
N HIS A 17 3.93 -5.61 -3.81
CA HIS A 17 4.29 -6.11 -5.14
C HIS A 17 5.77 -6.45 -5.23
N LEU A 18 6.63 -5.64 -4.62
CA LEU A 18 8.07 -5.91 -4.58
C LEU A 18 8.36 -7.20 -3.80
N CYS A 19 7.66 -7.39 -2.70
CA CYS A 19 7.81 -8.61 -1.91
C CYS A 19 7.32 -9.84 -2.66
N THR A 20 6.25 -9.69 -3.44
CA THR A 20 5.75 -10.77 -4.28
C THR A 20 6.78 -11.15 -5.36
N ILE A 21 7.43 -10.16 -5.97
CA ILE A 21 8.49 -10.40 -6.94
C ILE A 21 9.64 -11.17 -6.30
N ASP A 22 10.07 -10.74 -5.11
CA ASP A 22 11.14 -11.42 -4.38
C ASP A 22 10.77 -12.87 -4.11
N TYR A 23 9.56 -13.12 -3.63
CA TYR A 23 9.09 -14.46 -3.33
C TYR A 23 9.01 -15.33 -4.59
N VAL A 24 8.39 -14.81 -5.65
CA VAL A 24 8.09 -15.61 -6.83
C VAL A 24 9.32 -15.84 -7.71
N LEU A 25 10.14 -14.80 -7.91
CA LEU A 25 11.20 -14.82 -8.94
C LEU A 25 12.60 -14.96 -8.39
N ILE A 26 12.84 -14.64 -7.12
CA ILE A 26 14.21 -14.58 -6.61
C ILE A 26 14.46 -15.64 -5.55
N ASN A 27 13.61 -15.74 -4.54
CA ASN A 27 13.96 -16.43 -3.32
C ASN A 27 13.09 -17.64 -3.00
N GLY A 28 11.79 -17.57 -3.28
CA GLY A 28 10.88 -18.70 -3.05
C GLY A 28 10.56 -18.99 -1.60
N GLU A 29 11.03 -18.17 -0.65
CA GLU A 29 10.79 -18.35 0.76
C GLU A 29 9.83 -17.29 1.29
N LYS A 30 8.71 -17.71 1.85
CA LYS A 30 7.70 -16.81 2.40
C LYS A 30 7.90 -16.55 3.89
N ASP A 31 8.13 -17.60 4.65
CA ASP A 31 8.04 -17.50 6.11
C ASP A 31 9.27 -16.87 6.77
N SER A 32 10.40 -16.84 6.07
CA SER A 32 11.61 -16.21 6.58
C SER A 32 11.75 -14.75 6.19
N LYS A 33 10.77 -14.20 5.46
CA LYS A 33 10.78 -12.81 4.99
C LYS A 33 9.70 -12.00 5.68
N VAL A 34 10.05 -10.75 6.00
CA VAL A 34 9.10 -9.81 6.59
C VAL A 34 9.14 -8.50 5.82
N VAL A 35 8.02 -7.80 5.83
CA VAL A 35 7.91 -6.48 5.24
C VAL A 35 7.17 -5.58 6.21
N GLU A 36 7.57 -4.32 6.27
CA GLU A 36 6.96 -3.36 7.16
C GLU A 36 5.49 -3.13 6.80
N TYR A 37 4.65 -2.99 7.82
CA TYR A 37 3.25 -2.61 7.66
C TYR A 37 2.98 -1.42 8.57
N GLN A 38 2.46 -0.35 7.99
CA GLN A 38 2.06 0.84 8.73
C GLN A 38 0.54 0.99 8.62
N ASP A 39 -0.13 0.96 9.75
CA ASP A 39 -1.59 1.02 9.80
C ASP A 39 -2.07 2.48 9.82
N SER A 40 -2.05 3.11 8.65
CA SER A 40 -2.53 4.47 8.52
C SER A 40 -2.95 4.80 7.10
N LEU A 41 -4.02 5.57 6.97
CA LEU A 41 -4.46 6.20 5.71
C LEU A 41 -4.85 5.22 4.60
N HIS A 42 -5.08 3.94 4.93
CA HIS A 42 -5.50 2.95 3.94
C HIS A 42 -6.89 3.24 3.37
N GLU A 43 -7.73 3.93 4.13
CA GLU A 43 -9.10 4.24 3.72
C GLU A 43 -9.18 5.17 2.52
N HIS A 44 -8.08 5.80 2.15
CA HIS A 44 -8.04 6.71 1.01
C HIS A 44 -7.67 6.04 -0.31
N PHE A 45 -7.48 4.72 -0.30
CA PHE A 45 -7.06 3.97 -1.48
C PHE A 45 -8.19 3.08 -1.97
N LYS A 46 -8.26 2.88 -3.30
CA LYS A 46 -9.27 2.01 -3.90
C LYS A 46 -9.04 0.54 -3.55
N TYR A 47 -7.77 0.15 -3.43
CA TYR A 47 -7.38 -1.21 -3.12
C TYR A 47 -6.42 -1.21 -1.93
N PRO A 48 -6.91 -0.93 -0.71
CA PRO A 48 -6.03 -0.89 0.46
C PRO A 48 -5.41 -2.26 0.68
N CYS A 49 -4.20 -2.27 1.24
CA CYS A 49 -3.54 -3.54 1.50
C CYS A 49 -4.34 -4.34 2.53
N ASN A 50 -4.35 -5.65 2.34
CA ASN A 50 -5.12 -6.58 3.15
C ASN A 50 -4.15 -7.54 3.83
N ILE A 51 -4.30 -7.69 5.16
CA ILE A 51 -3.48 -8.59 5.95
C ILE A 51 -4.36 -9.72 6.44
N ASN A 52 -3.94 -10.96 6.18
CA ASN A 52 -4.67 -12.14 6.62
C ASN A 52 -3.66 -13.13 7.20
N ASN A 53 -3.90 -13.55 8.44
CA ASN A 53 -3.01 -14.48 9.16
C ASN A 53 -1.55 -14.00 9.18
N GLY A 54 -1.35 -12.67 9.33
CA GLY A 54 -0.03 -12.09 9.38
C GLY A 54 0.67 -11.94 8.04
N ASN A 55 -0.04 -12.17 6.93
CA ASN A 55 0.53 -12.07 5.59
C ASN A 55 -0.20 -11.02 4.75
N TYR A 56 0.55 -10.30 3.92
CA TYR A 56 -0.03 -9.45 2.89
C TYR A 56 -0.75 -10.31 1.86
N MET A 57 -1.94 -9.85 1.46
CA MET A 57 -2.75 -10.50 0.43
C MET A 57 -2.85 -9.55 -0.76
N PRO A 58 -1.94 -9.65 -1.76
CA PRO A 58 -1.98 -8.73 -2.90
C PRO A 58 -3.29 -8.84 -3.67
N PRO A 59 -3.84 -7.70 -4.14
CA PRO A 59 -5.07 -7.72 -4.92
C PRO A 59 -4.86 -8.39 -6.27
N GLN A 60 -5.95 -8.96 -6.80
CA GLN A 60 -5.93 -9.62 -8.10
C GLN A 60 -6.28 -8.68 -9.25
N ASP A 61 -6.55 -7.43 -8.94
CA ASP A 61 -6.92 -6.43 -9.94
C ASP A 61 -5.73 -6.00 -10.78
N VAL A 62 -6.00 -5.49 -11.97
CA VAL A 62 -4.96 -5.01 -12.88
C VAL A 62 -4.30 -3.75 -12.32
N GLY A 63 -2.97 -3.68 -12.43
CA GLY A 63 -2.20 -2.52 -11.99
C GLY A 63 -1.51 -2.74 -10.65
N TYR A 64 -0.98 -1.66 -10.09
CA TYR A 64 -0.16 -1.72 -8.88
C TYR A 64 -0.94 -1.47 -7.59
N SER A 65 -2.26 -1.26 -7.69
CA SER A 65 -3.12 -1.03 -6.52
C SER A 65 -2.74 0.20 -5.67
N ILE A 66 -2.09 1.18 -6.29
CA ILE A 66 -1.66 2.40 -5.59
C ILE A 66 -2.59 3.59 -5.88
N GLU A 67 -3.72 3.36 -6.51
CA GLU A 67 -4.65 4.41 -6.90
C GLU A 67 -5.48 4.87 -5.71
N MET A 68 -5.49 6.16 -5.45
CA MET A 68 -6.29 6.76 -4.39
C MET A 68 -7.72 7.00 -4.86
N LYS A 69 -8.64 7.02 -3.91
CA LYS A 69 -10.03 7.40 -4.19
C LYS A 69 -10.08 8.86 -4.65
N GLU A 70 -10.89 9.15 -5.66
CA GLU A 70 -10.97 10.50 -6.24
C GLU A 70 -11.43 11.53 -5.22
N ASN A 71 -12.40 11.20 -4.38
CA ASN A 71 -12.87 12.12 -3.36
C ASN A 71 -11.79 12.43 -2.32
N SER A 72 -10.94 11.49 -2.01
CA SER A 72 -9.80 11.73 -1.11
C SER A 72 -8.79 12.68 -1.73
N VAL A 73 -8.46 12.48 -3.00
CA VAL A 73 -7.55 13.38 -3.71
C VAL A 73 -8.10 14.81 -3.73
N THR A 74 -9.38 14.94 -4.06
CA THR A 74 -10.03 16.26 -4.14
C THR A 74 -10.04 16.95 -2.78
N GLU A 75 -10.38 16.21 -1.71
CA GLU A 75 -10.49 16.77 -0.37
C GLU A 75 -9.16 17.28 0.16
N PHE A 76 -8.09 16.54 -0.10
CA PHE A 76 -6.78 16.83 0.51
C PHE A 76 -5.81 17.55 -0.42
N THR A 77 -6.21 17.92 -1.62
CA THR A 77 -5.34 18.67 -2.53
C THR A 77 -5.11 20.08 -1.99
N PHE A 78 -3.84 20.41 -1.79
CA PHE A 78 -3.45 21.73 -1.29
C PHE A 78 -3.37 22.73 -2.44
N PRO A 79 -3.81 23.97 -2.27
CA PRO A 79 -4.46 24.54 -1.09
C PRO A 79 -6.00 24.57 -1.16
N ASN A 80 -6.58 24.10 -2.28
CA ASN A 80 -8.00 24.32 -2.59
C ASN A 80 -8.93 23.20 -2.11
N GLY A 81 -8.39 22.07 -1.66
CA GLY A 81 -9.19 20.98 -1.13
C GLY A 81 -9.95 21.39 0.14
N GLU A 82 -11.08 20.74 0.37
CA GLU A 82 -11.94 21.08 1.50
C GLU A 82 -11.21 21.03 2.84
N TYR A 83 -10.35 20.05 3.02
CA TYR A 83 -9.56 19.90 4.24
C TYR A 83 -8.78 21.19 4.56
N TRP A 84 -8.14 21.76 3.54
CA TRP A 84 -7.29 22.95 3.72
C TRP A 84 -8.09 24.23 3.86
N ARG A 85 -9.25 24.31 3.22
CA ARG A 85 -10.11 25.51 3.31
C ARG A 85 -10.77 25.66 4.66
N ASN A 86 -11.00 24.54 5.36
CA ASN A 86 -11.69 24.53 6.65
C ASN A 86 -10.73 24.45 7.84
N ASN A 87 -9.45 24.50 7.58
CA ASN A 87 -8.42 24.44 8.63
C ASN A 87 -7.42 25.64 8.53
#